data_94a6dfe702c6a6e7cd75df107936c1f2
#
_entry.id   94a6dfe702c6a6e7cd75df107936c1f2
#
_cell.length_a   1.000
_cell.length_b   1.000
_cell.length_c   1.000
_cell.angle_alpha   90.00
_cell.angle_beta   90.00
_cell.angle_gamma   90.00
#
_symmetry.space_group_name_H-M   'P 1'
#
loop_
_entity.id
_entity.type
_entity.pdbx_description
1 polymer ?
#
loop_
_entity_poly.entity_id
_entity_poly.type
_entity_poly.pdbx_seq_one_letter_code
_entity_poly.pdbx_strand_id
1 'polypeptide(L)'
;MKAAVLEGRGALAYRDVPTPEPGPGEVLLQVRASAVCGSDIHRFVRGHRTYPMILGHEAAGVITAAGPGADPGLVGRHAALVPLVPDHTCPECLAGRFSACGTYTFIGSRRAGAFAEYVALPAENAFLVPDEMPFEAAALIEPSTVARHMLDLGSFVAGQSAVVFGAGSIGLMLVQWLRILGASLVVASDVVDANLDVARSLGAHVALNPTRDDVPAAVRRLLPAGVDLALEAAGSPAALAQTIEVARPRGSVVLGGNQPADASLPMTFVESLMRRELRLSGCFMSYSAPWPGHEWRDGLAAVLDGGLDMAAMISHRAPLGDAPAIFEAIGERRLAHRKIVFDPSPGSADA
;
A
#
# COMPACT_ATOMS: atom_id res chain seq x y z
N MET A 1 -13.10 14.18 -19.40
CA MET A 1 -12.05 14.28 -18.38
C MET A 1 -10.73 13.73 -18.91
N LYS A 2 -9.61 14.20 -18.37
CA LYS A 2 -8.28 13.60 -18.64
C LYS A 2 -8.06 12.36 -17.78
N ALA A 3 -7.36 11.36 -18.34
CA ALA A 3 -6.97 10.16 -17.62
C ALA A 3 -5.71 9.51 -18.21
N ALA A 4 -4.93 8.85 -17.37
CA ALA A 4 -3.85 7.96 -17.79
C ALA A 4 -4.41 6.54 -17.96
N VAL A 5 -4.50 6.10 -19.21
CA VAL A 5 -5.18 4.87 -19.62
C VAL A 5 -4.15 3.83 -20.02
N LEU A 6 -4.16 2.68 -19.37
CA LEU A 6 -3.39 1.50 -19.76
C LEU A 6 -4.07 0.86 -20.97
N GLU A 7 -3.49 0.99 -22.15
CA GLU A 7 -4.04 0.49 -23.44
C GLU A 7 -3.50 -0.88 -23.82
N GLY A 8 -2.39 -1.26 -23.22
CA GLY A 8 -1.71 -2.53 -23.44
C GLY A 8 -0.56 -2.70 -22.47
N ARG A 9 0.10 -3.84 -22.52
CA ARG A 9 1.31 -4.08 -21.74
C ARG A 9 2.40 -3.07 -22.14
N GLY A 10 2.89 -2.29 -21.16
CA GLY A 10 3.88 -1.25 -21.37
C GLY A 10 3.37 -0.03 -22.14
N ALA A 11 2.06 0.10 -22.33
CA ALA A 11 1.45 1.20 -23.07
C ALA A 11 0.46 1.96 -22.18
N LEU A 12 0.87 3.07 -21.62
CA LEU A 12 0.06 4.03 -20.86
C LEU A 12 -0.07 5.31 -21.67
N ALA A 13 -1.31 5.79 -21.89
CA ALA A 13 -1.60 7.00 -22.66
C ALA A 13 -2.38 8.01 -21.80
N TYR A 14 -1.94 9.26 -21.80
CA TYR A 14 -2.72 10.36 -21.19
C TYR A 14 -3.64 10.96 -22.25
N ARG A 15 -4.96 10.85 -22.07
CA ARG A 15 -5.94 11.25 -23.08
C ARG A 15 -7.30 11.64 -22.50
N ASP A 16 -8.15 12.20 -23.33
CA ASP A 16 -9.54 12.44 -23.02
C ASP A 16 -10.35 11.13 -23.00
N VAL A 17 -11.18 11.01 -21.97
CA VAL A 17 -12.17 9.93 -21.80
C VAL A 17 -13.49 10.55 -21.29
N PRO A 18 -14.64 9.89 -21.47
CA PRO A 18 -15.89 10.36 -20.86
C PRO A 18 -15.76 10.49 -19.34
N THR A 19 -16.28 11.58 -18.78
CA THR A 19 -16.40 11.71 -17.32
C THR A 19 -17.47 10.71 -16.84
N PRO A 20 -17.18 9.87 -15.82
CA PRO A 20 -18.18 8.94 -15.32
C PRO A 20 -19.32 9.68 -14.61
N GLU A 21 -20.53 9.16 -14.75
CA GLU A 21 -21.68 9.57 -13.94
C GLU A 21 -21.83 8.60 -12.76
N PRO A 22 -22.06 9.09 -11.53
CA PRO A 22 -22.26 8.20 -10.39
C PRO A 22 -23.60 7.46 -10.54
N GLY A 23 -23.54 6.13 -10.48
CA GLY A 23 -24.69 5.25 -10.52
C GLY A 23 -25.48 5.25 -9.19
N PRO A 24 -26.52 4.40 -9.07
CA PRO A 24 -27.26 4.26 -7.83
C PRO A 24 -26.37 3.87 -6.65
N GLY A 25 -26.46 4.65 -5.56
CA GLY A 25 -25.63 4.46 -4.36
C GLY A 25 -24.18 4.88 -4.50
N GLU A 26 -23.79 5.48 -5.63
CA GLU A 26 -22.42 5.94 -5.88
C GLU A 26 -22.27 7.45 -5.69
N VAL A 27 -21.02 7.87 -5.50
CA VAL A 27 -20.60 9.28 -5.54
C VAL A 27 -19.53 9.48 -6.62
N LEU A 28 -19.41 10.72 -7.10
CA LEU A 28 -18.33 11.14 -8.00
C LEU A 28 -17.28 11.87 -7.19
N LEU A 29 -16.08 11.32 -7.13
CA LEU A 29 -14.91 11.93 -6.49
C LEU A 29 -14.09 12.67 -7.55
N GLN A 30 -13.92 13.98 -7.39
CA GLN A 30 -12.90 14.74 -8.09
C GLN A 30 -11.55 14.45 -7.43
N VAL A 31 -10.67 13.77 -8.15
CA VAL A 31 -9.37 13.36 -7.62
C VAL A 31 -8.44 14.57 -7.52
N ARG A 32 -7.79 14.75 -6.38
CA ARG A 32 -6.84 15.83 -6.09
C ARG A 32 -5.43 15.30 -5.83
N ALA A 33 -5.33 14.03 -5.46
CA ALA A 33 -4.06 13.32 -5.35
C ALA A 33 -4.29 11.84 -5.66
N SER A 34 -3.41 11.23 -6.45
CA SER A 34 -3.44 9.79 -6.70
C SER A 34 -2.02 9.24 -6.71
N ALA A 35 -1.74 8.29 -5.81
CA ALA A 35 -0.41 7.73 -5.63
C ALA A 35 -0.22 6.42 -6.40
N VAL A 36 1.02 6.16 -6.80
CA VAL A 36 1.40 4.95 -7.53
C VAL A 36 1.69 3.82 -6.56
N CYS A 37 0.98 2.71 -6.72
CA CYS A 37 1.25 1.45 -6.04
C CYS A 37 2.21 0.58 -6.86
N GLY A 38 3.01 -0.25 -6.18
CA GLY A 38 3.83 -1.28 -6.85
C GLY A 38 3.01 -2.24 -7.72
N SER A 39 1.73 -2.47 -7.36
CA SER A 39 0.81 -3.29 -8.16
C SER A 39 0.42 -2.65 -9.50
N ASP A 40 0.39 -1.31 -9.60
CA ASP A 40 0.15 -0.60 -10.86
C ASP A 40 1.34 -0.75 -11.80
N ILE A 41 2.56 -0.63 -11.25
CA ILE A 41 3.80 -0.86 -11.98
C ILE A 41 3.85 -2.30 -12.50
N HIS A 42 3.46 -3.26 -11.67
CA HIS A 42 3.40 -4.65 -12.07
C HIS A 42 2.42 -4.89 -13.23
N ARG A 43 1.22 -4.26 -13.20
CA ARG A 43 0.24 -4.32 -14.29
C ARG A 43 0.75 -3.66 -15.57
N PHE A 44 1.45 -2.54 -15.45
CA PHE A 44 2.08 -1.89 -16.60
C PHE A 44 3.14 -2.79 -17.25
N VAL A 45 4.08 -3.32 -16.46
CA VAL A 45 5.22 -4.10 -16.99
C VAL A 45 4.82 -5.49 -17.46
N ARG A 46 3.94 -6.19 -16.72
CA ARG A 46 3.57 -7.59 -16.99
C ARG A 46 2.27 -7.76 -17.77
N GLY A 47 1.48 -6.71 -17.83
CA GLY A 47 0.17 -6.71 -18.45
C GLY A 47 -0.98 -6.82 -17.43
N HIS A 48 -2.17 -6.52 -17.92
CA HIS A 48 -3.44 -6.59 -17.20
C HIS A 48 -4.41 -7.51 -17.95
N ARG A 49 -5.43 -8.02 -17.23
CA ARG A 49 -6.43 -8.93 -17.84
C ARG A 49 -7.36 -8.23 -18.82
N THR A 50 -7.56 -6.93 -18.65
CA THR A 50 -8.54 -6.14 -19.42
C THR A 50 -7.89 -4.84 -19.88
N TYR A 51 -8.12 -4.48 -21.13
CA TYR A 51 -7.74 -3.20 -21.73
C TYR A 51 -8.93 -2.60 -22.49
N PRO A 52 -9.11 -1.28 -22.57
CA PRO A 52 -8.34 -0.27 -21.81
C PRO A 52 -8.69 -0.27 -20.32
N MET A 53 -7.77 0.17 -19.44
CA MET A 53 -7.99 0.27 -18.00
C MET A 53 -7.38 1.56 -17.45
N ILE A 54 -8.11 2.28 -16.61
CA ILE A 54 -7.56 3.36 -15.79
C ILE A 54 -7.12 2.74 -14.46
N LEU A 55 -5.82 2.80 -14.16
CA LEU A 55 -5.25 2.32 -12.91
C LEU A 55 -5.40 3.36 -11.79
N GLY A 56 -4.72 3.15 -10.65
CA GLY A 56 -4.72 4.05 -9.49
C GLY A 56 -5.83 3.73 -8.49
N HIS A 57 -5.43 3.48 -7.24
CA HIS A 57 -6.34 3.10 -6.16
C HIS A 57 -5.97 3.73 -4.81
N GLU A 58 -4.83 4.38 -4.73
CA GLU A 58 -4.39 5.16 -3.57
C GLU A 58 -4.71 6.64 -3.88
N ALA A 59 -5.92 7.11 -3.57
CA ALA A 59 -6.35 8.43 -3.99
C ALA A 59 -7.21 9.15 -2.96
N ALA A 60 -7.24 10.48 -3.07
CA ALA A 60 -8.13 11.33 -2.30
C ALA A 60 -8.59 12.53 -3.14
N GLY A 61 -9.71 13.11 -2.73
CA GLY A 61 -10.29 14.25 -3.43
C GLY A 61 -11.54 14.78 -2.78
N VAL A 62 -12.35 15.51 -3.57
CA VAL A 62 -13.61 16.12 -3.14
C VAL A 62 -14.78 15.42 -3.83
N ILE A 63 -15.80 15.06 -3.09
CA ILE A 63 -17.02 14.50 -3.64
C ILE A 63 -17.79 15.64 -4.33
N THR A 64 -18.03 15.51 -5.64
CA THR A 64 -18.66 16.57 -6.47
C THR A 64 -20.09 16.26 -6.88
N ALA A 65 -20.50 15.00 -6.84
CA ALA A 65 -21.88 14.60 -7.14
C ALA A 65 -22.25 13.32 -6.37
N ALA A 66 -23.54 13.17 -6.09
CA ALA A 66 -24.14 11.97 -5.52
C ALA A 66 -25.13 11.39 -6.51
N GLY A 67 -25.02 10.09 -6.80
CA GLY A 67 -25.96 9.36 -7.64
C GLY A 67 -27.27 9.05 -6.93
N PRO A 68 -28.24 8.48 -7.63
CA PRO A 68 -29.55 8.14 -7.05
C PRO A 68 -29.39 7.25 -5.80
N GLY A 69 -30.00 7.66 -4.69
CA GLY A 69 -29.96 6.92 -3.41
C GLY A 69 -28.70 7.11 -2.57
N ALA A 70 -27.67 7.79 -3.05
CA ALA A 70 -26.56 8.23 -2.23
C ALA A 70 -26.94 9.51 -1.45
N ASP A 71 -26.34 9.70 -0.27
CA ASP A 71 -26.58 10.89 0.56
C ASP A 71 -26.04 12.16 -0.13
N PRO A 72 -26.89 13.13 -0.50
CA PRO A 72 -26.44 14.38 -1.10
C PRO A 72 -25.60 15.24 -0.15
N GLY A 73 -25.67 15.02 1.16
CA GLY A 73 -24.83 15.68 2.16
C GLY A 73 -23.36 15.32 2.09
N LEU A 74 -22.99 14.32 1.28
CA LEU A 74 -21.60 13.97 0.98
C LEU A 74 -20.94 14.94 0.00
N VAL A 75 -21.73 15.66 -0.82
CA VAL A 75 -21.19 16.61 -1.81
C VAL A 75 -20.46 17.74 -1.09
N GLY A 76 -19.25 18.02 -1.55
CA GLY A 76 -18.34 18.99 -0.96
C GLY A 76 -17.41 18.40 0.11
N ARG A 77 -17.65 17.17 0.61
CA ARG A 77 -16.79 16.54 1.61
C ARG A 77 -15.50 15.99 0.99
N HIS A 78 -14.43 16.03 1.75
CA HIS A 78 -13.17 15.41 1.39
C HIS A 78 -13.17 13.91 1.74
N ALA A 79 -12.63 13.09 0.85
CA ALA A 79 -12.58 11.65 1.07
C ALA A 79 -11.31 11.01 0.50
N ALA A 80 -10.81 9.99 1.20
CA ALA A 80 -9.88 9.01 0.67
C ALA A 80 -10.67 7.86 0.02
N LEU A 81 -10.14 7.31 -1.06
CA LEU A 81 -10.76 6.23 -1.81
C LEU A 81 -10.46 4.89 -1.15
N VAL A 82 -11.49 4.13 -0.78
CA VAL A 82 -11.42 2.74 -0.37
C VAL A 82 -11.57 1.85 -1.60
N PRO A 83 -10.50 1.19 -2.11
CA PRO A 83 -10.58 0.58 -3.43
C PRO A 83 -11.29 -0.78 -3.49
N LEU A 84 -11.35 -1.54 -2.40
CA LEU A 84 -12.09 -2.80 -2.37
C LEU A 84 -13.59 -2.52 -2.39
N VAL A 85 -14.32 -3.22 -3.25
CA VAL A 85 -15.80 -3.23 -3.25
C VAL A 85 -16.23 -4.68 -3.05
N PRO A 86 -16.50 -5.11 -1.80
CA PRO A 86 -16.93 -6.46 -1.49
C PRO A 86 -18.41 -6.66 -1.86
N ASP A 87 -18.87 -7.91 -1.89
CA ASP A 87 -20.27 -8.22 -2.20
C ASP A 87 -21.21 -8.11 -0.99
N HIS A 88 -20.67 -8.00 0.22
CA HIS A 88 -21.37 -7.97 1.51
C HIS A 88 -22.29 -9.17 1.80
N THR A 89 -22.34 -10.18 0.92
CA THR A 89 -23.29 -11.31 0.99
C THR A 89 -22.63 -12.66 1.13
N CYS A 90 -21.39 -12.82 0.70
CA CYS A 90 -20.68 -14.10 0.82
C CYS A 90 -20.33 -14.42 2.29
N PRO A 91 -20.06 -15.70 2.62
CA PRO A 91 -19.72 -16.08 4.00
C PRO A 91 -18.56 -15.31 4.61
N GLU A 92 -17.56 -14.94 3.79
CA GLU A 92 -16.42 -14.17 4.27
C GLU A 92 -16.81 -12.73 4.63
N CYS A 93 -17.63 -12.07 3.80
CA CYS A 93 -18.16 -10.75 4.10
C CYS A 93 -19.06 -10.75 5.34
N LEU A 94 -19.95 -11.73 5.45
CA LEU A 94 -20.83 -11.86 6.63
C LEU A 94 -20.05 -12.15 7.92
N ALA A 95 -18.85 -12.72 7.80
CA ALA A 95 -17.92 -12.92 8.92
C ALA A 95 -16.97 -11.73 9.15
N GLY A 96 -17.15 -10.61 8.42
CA GLY A 96 -16.32 -9.41 8.53
C GLY A 96 -14.91 -9.54 7.94
N ARG A 97 -14.67 -10.55 7.12
CA ARG A 97 -13.38 -10.80 6.46
C ARG A 97 -13.41 -10.35 5.00
N PHE A 98 -13.62 -9.06 4.78
CA PHE A 98 -13.84 -8.49 3.44
C PHE A 98 -12.68 -8.71 2.47
N SER A 99 -11.43 -8.73 2.96
CA SER A 99 -10.24 -9.04 2.15
C SER A 99 -10.30 -10.43 1.49
N ALA A 100 -11.08 -11.36 2.03
CA ALA A 100 -11.26 -12.72 1.53
C ALA A 100 -12.52 -12.88 0.66
N CYS A 101 -13.24 -11.80 0.32
CA CYS A 101 -14.42 -11.86 -0.54
C CYS A 101 -14.08 -12.44 -1.91
N GLY A 102 -14.74 -13.55 -2.31
CA GLY A 102 -14.45 -14.23 -3.56
C GLY A 102 -14.95 -13.50 -4.82
N THR A 103 -15.94 -12.64 -4.68
CA THR A 103 -16.64 -11.95 -5.77
C THR A 103 -16.41 -10.43 -5.78
N TYR A 104 -15.44 -9.95 -5.00
CA TYR A 104 -15.12 -8.53 -4.92
C TYR A 104 -14.81 -7.91 -6.28
N THR A 105 -15.11 -6.62 -6.43
CA THR A 105 -14.46 -5.76 -7.43
C THR A 105 -13.44 -4.84 -6.75
N PHE A 106 -12.61 -4.15 -7.56
CA PHE A 106 -11.52 -3.34 -7.04
C PHE A 106 -11.28 -2.14 -7.97
N ILE A 107 -11.41 -0.93 -7.42
CA ILE A 107 -11.19 0.31 -8.15
C ILE A 107 -9.69 0.41 -8.52
N GLY A 108 -9.41 0.73 -9.79
CA GLY A 108 -8.04 0.76 -10.32
C GLY A 108 -7.52 -0.58 -10.84
N SER A 109 -8.35 -1.66 -10.85
CA SER A 109 -7.94 -2.93 -11.47
C SER A 109 -9.06 -3.75 -12.07
N ARG A 110 -10.28 -3.75 -11.48
CA ARG A 110 -11.47 -4.44 -12.02
C ARG A 110 -12.54 -3.47 -12.49
N ARG A 111 -12.43 -2.23 -12.07
CA ARG A 111 -13.16 -1.07 -12.57
C ARG A 111 -12.20 0.12 -12.66
N ALA A 112 -12.58 1.17 -13.42
CA ALA A 112 -11.76 2.36 -13.63
C ALA A 112 -11.30 2.96 -12.29
N GLY A 113 -10.03 3.35 -12.24
CA GLY A 113 -9.36 3.89 -11.07
C GLY A 113 -9.16 5.40 -11.11
N ALA A 114 -8.26 5.86 -10.26
CA ALA A 114 -8.07 7.26 -9.93
C ALA A 114 -6.86 7.94 -10.63
N PHE A 115 -6.22 7.28 -11.61
CA PHE A 115 -5.32 8.01 -12.52
C PHE A 115 -6.16 8.78 -13.55
N ALA A 116 -7.06 9.60 -13.05
CA ALA A 116 -8.02 10.42 -13.80
C ALA A 116 -8.46 11.61 -12.96
N GLU A 117 -9.04 12.63 -13.61
CA GLU A 117 -9.61 13.80 -12.90
C GLU A 117 -10.80 13.41 -12.00
N TYR A 118 -11.54 12.36 -12.36
CA TYR A 118 -12.73 11.91 -11.62
C TYR A 118 -12.79 10.38 -11.57
N VAL A 119 -13.35 9.86 -10.48
CA VAL A 119 -13.68 8.45 -10.32
C VAL A 119 -15.04 8.29 -9.65
N ALA A 120 -15.90 7.41 -10.20
CA ALA A 120 -17.15 7.01 -9.57
C ALA A 120 -16.92 5.79 -8.66
N LEU A 121 -17.46 5.85 -7.42
CA LEU A 121 -17.31 4.80 -6.41
C LEU A 121 -18.55 4.68 -5.54
N PRO A 122 -18.84 3.50 -4.95
CA PRO A 122 -19.90 3.38 -3.95
C PRO A 122 -19.69 4.38 -2.81
N ALA A 123 -20.76 4.99 -2.32
CA ALA A 123 -20.68 6.03 -1.29
C ALA A 123 -19.97 5.52 -0.01
N GLU A 124 -20.15 4.25 0.34
CA GLU A 124 -19.46 3.62 1.48
C GLU A 124 -17.95 3.45 1.28
N ASN A 125 -17.48 3.56 0.05
CA ASN A 125 -16.05 3.51 -0.34
C ASN A 125 -15.40 4.90 -0.32
N ALA A 126 -16.16 5.96 -0.02
CA ALA A 126 -15.66 7.30 0.22
C ALA A 126 -15.37 7.47 1.73
N PHE A 127 -14.12 7.19 2.14
CA PHE A 127 -13.70 7.35 3.53
C PHE A 127 -13.47 8.82 3.83
N LEU A 128 -14.42 9.44 4.57
CA LEU A 128 -14.38 10.87 4.85
C LEU A 128 -13.15 11.22 5.70
N VAL A 129 -12.51 12.31 5.31
CA VAL A 129 -11.37 12.90 6.02
C VAL A 129 -11.66 14.36 6.36
N PRO A 130 -10.97 14.97 7.36
CA PRO A 130 -11.09 16.40 7.63
C PRO A 130 -10.72 17.26 6.41
N ASP A 131 -11.46 18.36 6.21
CA ASP A 131 -11.29 19.22 5.02
C ASP A 131 -9.91 19.92 5.00
N GLU A 132 -9.27 20.09 6.16
CA GLU A 132 -7.91 20.65 6.29
C GLU A 132 -6.81 19.64 6.00
N MET A 133 -7.12 18.35 5.87
CA MET A 133 -6.12 17.31 5.61
C MET A 133 -5.58 17.43 4.18
N PRO A 134 -4.25 17.47 3.98
CA PRO A 134 -3.66 17.46 2.63
C PRO A 134 -4.09 16.20 1.86
N PHE A 135 -4.55 16.36 0.61
CA PHE A 135 -5.02 15.25 -0.23
C PHE A 135 -3.94 14.18 -0.45
N GLU A 136 -2.67 14.57 -0.55
CA GLU A 136 -1.56 13.62 -0.64
C GLU A 136 -1.49 12.71 0.60
N ALA A 137 -1.66 13.29 1.79
CA ALA A 137 -1.67 12.52 3.03
C ALA A 137 -2.91 11.61 3.12
N ALA A 138 -4.08 12.13 2.72
CA ALA A 138 -5.31 11.35 2.66
C ALA A 138 -5.22 10.17 1.68
N ALA A 139 -4.61 10.37 0.50
CA ALA A 139 -4.38 9.31 -0.49
C ALA A 139 -3.48 8.19 0.05
N LEU A 140 -2.52 8.53 0.91
CA LEU A 140 -1.59 7.57 1.51
C LEU A 140 -2.14 6.84 2.75
N ILE A 141 -3.36 7.14 3.18
CA ILE A 141 -4.04 6.33 4.21
C ILE A 141 -4.16 4.88 3.71
N GLU A 142 -4.56 4.66 2.45
CA GLU A 142 -4.75 3.31 1.89
C GLU A 142 -3.50 2.43 2.08
N PRO A 143 -2.29 2.77 1.59
CA PRO A 143 -1.13 1.90 1.79
C PRO A 143 -0.70 1.79 3.25
N SER A 144 -1.00 2.77 4.11
CA SER A 144 -0.71 2.68 5.53
C SER A 144 -1.56 1.62 6.23
N THR A 145 -2.79 1.38 5.74
CA THR A 145 -3.67 0.34 6.27
C THR A 145 -3.12 -1.06 6.01
N VAL A 146 -2.48 -1.28 4.85
CA VAL A 146 -1.81 -2.55 4.52
C VAL A 146 -0.70 -2.85 5.53
N ALA A 147 0.14 -1.85 5.83
CA ALA A 147 1.19 -1.98 6.84
C ALA A 147 0.61 -2.26 8.22
N ARG A 148 -0.46 -1.55 8.62
CA ARG A 148 -1.15 -1.78 9.90
C ARG A 148 -1.70 -3.21 10.00
N HIS A 149 -2.34 -3.69 8.95
CA HIS A 149 -2.89 -5.04 8.86
C HIS A 149 -1.82 -6.14 8.93
N MET A 150 -0.64 -5.91 8.34
CA MET A 150 0.50 -6.85 8.47
C MET A 150 0.90 -7.04 9.93
N LEU A 151 0.84 -5.99 10.76
CA LEU A 151 1.15 -6.08 12.18
C LEU A 151 0.08 -6.87 12.95
N ASP A 152 -1.18 -6.75 12.58
CA ASP A 152 -2.27 -7.55 13.16
C ASP A 152 -2.13 -9.03 12.82
N LEU A 153 -1.86 -9.35 11.54
CA LEU A 153 -1.58 -10.72 11.10
C LEU A 153 -0.37 -11.32 11.82
N GLY A 154 0.64 -10.51 12.12
CA GLY A 154 1.80 -10.88 12.93
C GLY A 154 1.50 -11.00 14.42
N SER A 155 0.31 -10.57 14.88
CA SER A 155 -0.05 -10.45 16.30
C SER A 155 0.96 -9.61 17.09
N PHE A 156 1.37 -8.47 16.51
CA PHE A 156 2.33 -7.58 17.13
C PHE A 156 1.77 -6.94 18.42
N VAL A 157 2.59 -6.90 19.45
CA VAL A 157 2.30 -6.20 20.69
C VAL A 157 3.46 -5.29 21.11
N ALA A 158 3.17 -4.20 21.81
CA ALA A 158 4.18 -3.26 22.30
C ALA A 158 5.29 -3.98 23.08
N GLY A 159 6.53 -3.52 22.91
CA GLY A 159 7.72 -4.12 23.50
C GLY A 159 8.36 -5.21 22.69
N GLN A 160 7.73 -5.73 21.64
CA GLN A 160 8.32 -6.71 20.74
C GLN A 160 9.34 -6.07 19.77
N SER A 161 10.24 -6.91 19.27
CA SER A 161 11.24 -6.58 18.25
C SER A 161 10.78 -6.98 16.86
N ALA A 162 11.15 -6.18 15.84
CA ALA A 162 10.79 -6.49 14.46
C ALA A 162 11.94 -6.24 13.46
N VAL A 163 11.95 -7.03 12.38
CA VAL A 163 12.73 -6.75 11.16
C VAL A 163 11.79 -6.53 10.00
N VAL A 164 12.02 -5.47 9.24
CA VAL A 164 11.32 -5.14 8.00
C VAL A 164 12.28 -5.33 6.83
N PHE A 165 12.01 -6.30 5.97
CA PHE A 165 12.73 -6.52 4.72
C PHE A 165 12.04 -5.76 3.58
N GLY A 166 12.78 -4.81 2.99
CA GLY A 166 12.27 -3.84 2.03
C GLY A 166 11.83 -2.54 2.70
N ALA A 167 12.56 -1.44 2.46
CA ALA A 167 12.22 -0.10 2.90
C ALA A 167 11.61 0.74 1.76
N GLY A 168 10.79 0.12 0.92
CA GLY A 168 9.90 0.79 -0.02
C GLY A 168 8.67 1.37 0.68
N SER A 169 7.62 1.69 -0.08
CA SER A 169 6.39 2.31 0.46
C SER A 169 5.83 1.57 1.68
N ILE A 170 5.55 0.28 1.55
CA ILE A 170 4.96 -0.51 2.65
C ILE A 170 5.96 -0.67 3.81
N GLY A 171 7.25 -0.94 3.49
CA GLY A 171 8.26 -1.13 4.55
C GLY A 171 8.48 0.12 5.40
N LEU A 172 8.50 1.30 4.79
CA LEU A 172 8.61 2.56 5.54
C LEU A 172 7.34 2.87 6.36
N MET A 173 6.16 2.50 5.87
CA MET A 173 4.92 2.55 6.67
C MET A 173 5.00 1.58 7.86
N LEU A 174 5.51 0.35 7.66
CA LEU A 174 5.73 -0.61 8.74
C LEU A 174 6.69 -0.07 9.80
N VAL A 175 7.79 0.59 9.40
CA VAL A 175 8.74 1.21 10.34
C VAL A 175 8.02 2.24 11.23
N GLN A 176 7.21 3.11 10.64
CA GLN A 176 6.45 4.11 11.38
C GLN A 176 5.42 3.49 12.32
N TRP A 177 4.62 2.53 11.83
CA TRP A 177 3.64 1.82 12.65
C TRP A 177 4.27 1.07 13.81
N LEU A 178 5.41 0.39 13.60
CA LEU A 178 6.14 -0.28 14.67
C LEU A 178 6.59 0.70 15.75
N ARG A 179 7.06 1.90 15.36
CA ARG A 179 7.40 2.97 16.30
C ARG A 179 6.16 3.44 17.08
N ILE A 180 5.06 3.73 16.39
CA ILE A 180 3.78 4.19 16.99
C ILE A 180 3.27 3.17 18.00
N LEU A 181 3.33 1.89 17.67
CA LEU A 181 2.83 0.78 18.48
C LEU A 181 3.83 0.31 19.55
N GLY A 182 4.98 0.98 19.69
CA GLY A 182 5.91 0.76 20.80
C GLY A 182 6.81 -0.46 20.62
N ALA A 183 7.33 -0.71 19.41
CA ALA A 183 8.37 -1.72 19.19
C ALA A 183 9.64 -1.40 20.00
N SER A 184 10.23 -2.40 20.66
CA SER A 184 11.48 -2.25 21.41
C SER A 184 12.71 -2.13 20.50
N LEU A 185 12.66 -2.78 19.35
CA LEU A 185 13.69 -2.73 18.31
C LEU A 185 13.04 -2.84 16.94
N VAL A 186 13.40 -1.92 16.03
CA VAL A 186 13.02 -1.96 14.62
C VAL A 186 14.29 -2.00 13.77
N VAL A 187 14.47 -3.08 13.02
CA VAL A 187 15.55 -3.22 12.04
C VAL A 187 14.91 -3.11 10.65
N ALA A 188 15.45 -2.23 9.78
CA ALA A 188 15.06 -2.14 8.39
C ALA A 188 16.18 -2.67 7.49
N SER A 189 15.84 -3.39 6.42
CA SER A 189 16.77 -3.88 5.42
C SER A 189 16.32 -3.51 4.02
N ASP A 190 17.20 -2.88 3.23
CA ASP A 190 16.93 -2.51 1.83
C ASP A 190 18.23 -2.43 1.04
N VAL A 191 18.19 -2.71 -0.25
CA VAL A 191 19.35 -2.59 -1.16
C VAL A 191 19.66 -1.14 -1.55
N VAL A 192 18.72 -0.20 -1.30
CA VAL A 192 18.83 1.23 -1.64
C VAL A 192 19.13 2.04 -0.39
N ASP A 193 20.35 2.60 -0.31
CA ASP A 193 20.78 3.36 0.87
C ASP A 193 19.89 4.57 1.18
N ALA A 194 19.41 5.28 0.15
CA ALA A 194 18.49 6.41 0.33
C ALA A 194 17.17 6.01 1.04
N ASN A 195 16.68 4.77 0.82
CA ASN A 195 15.53 4.25 1.55
C ASN A 195 15.88 3.94 3.01
N LEU A 196 17.08 3.45 3.26
CA LEU A 196 17.58 3.18 4.62
C LEU A 196 17.75 4.47 5.44
N ASP A 197 18.18 5.56 4.80
CA ASP A 197 18.29 6.86 5.46
C ASP A 197 16.91 7.38 5.87
N VAL A 198 15.91 7.24 5.00
CA VAL A 198 14.51 7.56 5.32
C VAL A 198 13.98 6.61 6.42
N ALA A 199 14.29 5.32 6.37
CA ALA A 199 13.87 4.39 7.43
C ALA A 199 14.41 4.82 8.81
N ARG A 200 15.68 5.27 8.89
CA ARG A 200 16.26 5.81 10.14
C ARG A 200 15.51 7.05 10.61
N SER A 201 15.24 8.00 9.73
CA SER A 201 14.51 9.23 10.07
C SER A 201 13.08 8.95 10.55
N LEU A 202 12.46 7.87 10.07
CA LEU A 202 11.12 7.44 10.43
C LEU A 202 11.07 6.51 11.66
N GLY A 203 12.23 6.16 12.25
CA GLY A 203 12.30 5.45 13.52
C GLY A 203 12.85 4.03 13.48
N ALA A 204 13.49 3.60 12.38
CA ALA A 204 14.27 2.38 12.40
C ALA A 204 15.51 2.56 13.29
N HIS A 205 15.68 1.70 14.27
CA HIS A 205 16.84 1.72 15.18
C HIS A 205 18.11 1.28 14.48
N VAL A 206 18.00 0.33 13.55
CA VAL A 206 19.10 -0.20 12.76
C VAL A 206 18.65 -0.30 11.30
N ALA A 207 19.51 0.09 10.38
CA ALA A 207 19.25 -0.02 8.95
C ALA A 207 20.44 -0.69 8.26
N LEU A 208 20.18 -1.79 7.56
CA LEU A 208 21.18 -2.71 6.99
C LEU A 208 20.98 -2.83 5.48
N ASN A 209 22.07 -2.79 4.73
CA ASN A 209 22.03 -3.02 3.30
C ASN A 209 22.56 -4.44 3.00
N PRO A 210 21.70 -5.38 2.55
CA PRO A 210 22.06 -6.78 2.35
C PRO A 210 23.08 -7.01 1.23
N THR A 211 23.45 -5.98 0.46
CA THR A 211 24.53 -6.09 -0.55
C THR A 211 25.94 -6.06 0.09
N ARG A 212 26.03 -5.61 1.34
CA ARG A 212 27.28 -5.51 2.11
C ARG A 212 27.17 -6.04 3.54
N ASP A 213 25.98 -6.18 4.08
CA ASP A 213 25.71 -6.62 5.43
C ASP A 213 25.10 -8.03 5.43
N ASP A 214 25.60 -8.93 6.27
CA ASP A 214 24.91 -10.17 6.60
C ASP A 214 23.80 -9.84 7.59
N VAL A 215 22.58 -9.62 7.07
CA VAL A 215 21.42 -9.18 7.86
C VAL A 215 21.07 -10.20 8.95
N PRO A 216 20.97 -11.53 8.68
CA PRO A 216 20.73 -12.52 9.73
C PRO A 216 21.80 -12.52 10.82
N ALA A 217 23.08 -12.43 10.47
CA ALA A 217 24.14 -12.37 11.46
C ALA A 217 24.10 -11.07 12.28
N ALA A 218 23.78 -9.93 11.66
CA ALA A 218 23.62 -8.65 12.35
C ALA A 218 22.46 -8.70 13.34
N VAL A 219 21.33 -9.25 12.93
CA VAL A 219 20.16 -9.44 13.83
C VAL A 219 20.51 -10.35 15.00
N ARG A 220 21.20 -11.47 14.77
CA ARG A 220 21.61 -12.38 15.85
C ARG A 220 22.61 -11.75 16.85
N ARG A 221 23.43 -10.79 16.40
CA ARG A 221 24.30 -10.03 17.33
C ARG A 221 23.49 -9.12 18.26
N LEU A 222 22.39 -8.53 17.76
CA LEU A 222 21.50 -7.68 18.55
C LEU A 222 20.57 -8.51 19.44
N LEU A 223 20.02 -9.57 18.89
CA LEU A 223 19.06 -10.49 19.52
C LEU A 223 19.47 -11.93 19.23
N PRO A 224 20.22 -12.58 20.13
CA PRO A 224 20.72 -13.96 19.91
C PRO A 224 19.61 -14.99 19.64
N ALA A 225 18.42 -14.79 20.19
CA ALA A 225 17.26 -15.65 19.94
C ALA A 225 16.54 -15.35 18.60
N GLY A 226 16.82 -14.23 17.97
CA GLY A 226 16.07 -13.69 16.83
C GLY A 226 14.98 -12.69 17.24
N VAL A 227 14.22 -12.17 16.26
CA VAL A 227 13.16 -11.19 16.44
C VAL A 227 11.81 -11.83 16.69
N ASP A 228 10.89 -11.09 17.34
CA ASP A 228 9.52 -11.52 17.56
C ASP A 228 8.72 -11.55 16.24
N LEU A 229 8.94 -10.56 15.37
CA LEU A 229 8.22 -10.38 14.12
C LEU A 229 9.17 -10.09 12.95
N ALA A 230 9.09 -10.87 11.89
CA ALA A 230 9.79 -10.64 10.63
C ALA A 230 8.78 -10.33 9.51
N LEU A 231 8.95 -9.19 8.84
CA LEU A 231 8.03 -8.64 7.86
C LEU A 231 8.71 -8.60 6.48
N GLU A 232 8.15 -9.30 5.50
CA GLU A 232 8.63 -9.29 4.13
C GLU A 232 7.79 -8.31 3.29
N ALA A 233 8.38 -7.20 2.89
CA ALA A 233 7.77 -6.14 2.08
C ALA A 233 8.60 -5.80 0.83
N ALA A 234 9.67 -6.54 0.56
CA ALA A 234 10.56 -6.32 -0.59
C ALA A 234 10.07 -7.04 -1.86
N GLY A 235 9.31 -8.12 -1.70
CA GLY A 235 8.91 -8.98 -2.82
C GLY A 235 10.12 -9.66 -3.47
N SER A 236 11.10 -10.14 -2.69
CA SER A 236 12.26 -10.83 -3.26
C SER A 236 12.49 -12.19 -2.61
N PRO A 237 12.93 -13.22 -3.40
CA PRO A 237 13.23 -14.53 -2.85
C PRO A 237 14.28 -14.52 -1.75
N ALA A 238 15.28 -13.63 -1.86
CA ALA A 238 16.34 -13.48 -0.86
C ALA A 238 15.79 -12.92 0.47
N ALA A 239 14.94 -11.90 0.42
CA ALA A 239 14.29 -11.35 1.61
C ALA A 239 13.36 -12.40 2.25
N LEU A 240 12.59 -13.13 1.44
CA LEU A 240 11.72 -14.20 1.92
C LEU A 240 12.50 -15.28 2.71
N ALA A 241 13.65 -15.72 2.22
CA ALA A 241 14.48 -16.69 2.91
C ALA A 241 15.00 -16.14 4.25
N GLN A 242 15.44 -14.88 4.28
CA GLN A 242 15.98 -14.24 5.48
C GLN A 242 14.91 -13.99 6.56
N THR A 243 13.64 -13.76 6.19
CA THR A 243 12.56 -13.56 7.18
C THR A 243 12.41 -14.75 8.11
N ILE A 244 12.48 -15.97 7.58
CA ILE A 244 12.44 -17.19 8.39
C ILE A 244 13.69 -17.30 9.27
N GLU A 245 14.85 -16.95 8.72
CA GLU A 245 16.13 -17.12 9.42
C GLU A 245 16.24 -16.24 10.66
N VAL A 246 15.74 -14.99 10.58
CA VAL A 246 15.86 -14.00 11.68
C VAL A 246 14.79 -14.15 12.76
N ALA A 247 13.68 -14.82 12.51
CA ALA A 247 12.61 -14.98 13.48
C ALA A 247 13.06 -15.87 14.66
N ARG A 248 12.70 -15.50 15.91
CA ARG A 248 12.94 -16.37 17.07
C ARG A 248 12.01 -17.58 17.09
N PRO A 249 12.30 -18.63 17.87
CA PRO A 249 11.32 -19.70 18.09
C PRO A 249 9.98 -19.13 18.56
N ARG A 250 8.88 -19.63 17.99
CA ARG A 250 7.50 -19.18 18.18
C ARG A 250 7.24 -17.73 17.75
N GLY A 251 8.15 -17.14 16.96
CA GLY A 251 7.99 -15.82 16.33
C GLY A 251 7.02 -15.85 15.16
N SER A 252 6.68 -14.68 14.66
CA SER A 252 5.78 -14.51 13.52
C SER A 252 6.55 -14.03 12.29
N VAL A 253 6.14 -14.50 11.12
CA VAL A 253 6.60 -14.06 9.80
C VAL A 253 5.38 -13.67 8.99
N VAL A 254 5.38 -12.45 8.43
CA VAL A 254 4.28 -11.96 7.58
C VAL A 254 4.82 -11.54 6.22
N LEU A 255 4.21 -12.08 5.18
CA LEU A 255 4.56 -11.85 3.78
C LEU A 255 3.57 -10.86 3.15
N GLY A 256 4.05 -9.71 2.68
CA GLY A 256 3.24 -8.69 2.01
C GLY A 256 3.85 -8.21 0.69
N GLY A 257 5.11 -8.54 0.41
CA GLY A 257 5.77 -8.18 -0.85
C GLY A 257 5.30 -9.03 -2.02
N ASN A 258 4.97 -8.39 -3.15
CA ASN A 258 4.63 -9.08 -4.39
C ASN A 258 5.86 -9.75 -4.99
N GLN A 259 5.91 -11.09 -5.02
CA GLN A 259 7.00 -11.84 -5.60
C GLN A 259 6.97 -11.72 -7.14
N PRO A 260 8.04 -11.20 -7.78
CA PRO A 260 8.05 -10.98 -9.23
C PRO A 260 8.36 -12.23 -10.05
N ALA A 261 8.83 -13.31 -9.40
CA ALA A 261 9.25 -14.55 -10.03
C ALA A 261 9.03 -15.73 -9.09
N ASP A 262 9.11 -16.93 -9.63
CA ASP A 262 9.10 -18.16 -8.82
C ASP A 262 10.24 -18.15 -7.82
N ALA A 263 9.94 -18.45 -6.57
CA ALA A 263 10.91 -18.61 -5.49
C ALA A 263 11.12 -20.09 -5.21
N SER A 264 12.33 -20.56 -5.39
CA SER A 264 12.74 -21.88 -4.88
C SER A 264 13.19 -21.71 -3.43
N LEU A 265 12.49 -22.33 -2.50
CA LEU A 265 12.83 -22.30 -1.08
C LEU A 265 13.55 -23.61 -0.71
N PRO A 266 14.66 -23.56 0.02
CA PRO A 266 15.36 -24.77 0.46
C PRO A 266 14.50 -25.52 1.48
N MET A 267 14.69 -26.85 1.59
CA MET A 267 13.97 -27.66 2.60
C MET A 267 14.23 -27.18 4.03
N THR A 268 15.38 -26.55 4.29
CA THR A 268 15.69 -25.92 5.58
C THR A 268 14.70 -24.81 5.96
N PHE A 269 14.03 -24.19 4.99
CA PHE A 269 12.94 -23.24 5.23
C PHE A 269 11.76 -23.95 5.93
N VAL A 270 11.31 -25.07 5.37
CA VAL A 270 10.20 -25.87 5.94
C VAL A 270 10.59 -26.44 7.30
N GLU A 271 11.81 -27.01 7.42
CA GLU A 271 12.32 -27.49 8.71
C GLU A 271 12.37 -26.40 9.78
N SER A 272 12.74 -25.18 9.40
CA SER A 272 12.77 -24.04 10.31
C SER A 272 11.38 -23.66 10.81
N LEU A 273 10.36 -23.67 9.93
CA LEU A 273 8.99 -23.46 10.32
C LEU A 273 8.54 -24.48 11.37
N MET A 274 8.81 -25.77 11.10
CA MET A 274 8.39 -26.88 11.98
C MET A 274 9.16 -26.88 13.30
N ARG A 275 10.49 -26.88 13.24
CA ARG A 275 11.35 -27.05 14.44
C ARG A 275 11.31 -25.85 15.39
N ARG A 276 10.99 -24.65 14.88
CA ARG A 276 10.89 -23.45 15.69
C ARG A 276 9.46 -23.01 15.94
N GLU A 277 8.45 -23.81 15.51
CA GLU A 277 7.02 -23.51 15.68
C GLU A 277 6.69 -22.08 15.22
N LEU A 278 7.19 -21.65 14.04
CA LEU A 278 6.97 -20.31 13.53
C LEU A 278 5.55 -20.15 13.00
N ARG A 279 4.98 -18.98 13.17
CA ARG A 279 3.72 -18.59 12.51
C ARG A 279 4.05 -17.89 11.21
N LEU A 280 3.51 -18.39 10.08
CA LEU A 280 3.67 -17.79 8.76
C LEU A 280 2.30 -17.34 8.25
N SER A 281 2.17 -16.06 7.94
CA SER A 281 0.95 -15.45 7.41
C SER A 281 1.22 -14.68 6.12
N GLY A 282 0.28 -14.70 5.19
CA GLY A 282 0.29 -13.82 4.02
C GLY A 282 -0.64 -12.63 4.24
N CYS A 283 -0.23 -11.46 3.79
CA CYS A 283 -1.06 -10.26 3.74
C CYS A 283 -1.40 -9.93 2.30
N PHE A 284 -2.69 -9.70 2.02
CA PHE A 284 -3.14 -9.32 0.67
C PHE A 284 -3.77 -7.93 0.65
N MET A 285 -4.75 -7.68 1.51
CA MET A 285 -5.49 -6.42 1.62
C MET A 285 -5.76 -6.14 3.11
N SER A 286 -6.38 -5.01 3.43
CA SER A 286 -6.51 -4.49 4.79
C SER A 286 -7.94 -4.05 5.11
N TYR A 287 -8.90 -5.00 5.02
CA TYR A 287 -10.31 -4.69 5.23
C TYR A 287 -10.94 -5.63 6.25
N SER A 288 -11.46 -5.05 7.32
CA SER A 288 -12.05 -5.75 8.45
C SER A 288 -13.40 -5.14 8.87
N ALA A 289 -14.13 -5.79 9.76
CA ALA A 289 -15.36 -5.24 10.34
C ALA A 289 -15.06 -4.33 11.54
N PRO A 290 -15.86 -3.24 11.76
CA PRO A 290 -16.84 -2.69 10.83
C PRO A 290 -16.16 -2.01 9.62
N TRP A 291 -16.82 -2.06 8.46
CA TRP A 291 -16.30 -1.52 7.21
C TRP A 291 -15.82 -0.05 7.33
N PRO A 292 -14.72 0.37 6.68
CA PRO A 292 -13.76 -0.45 5.91
C PRO A 292 -12.70 -1.14 6.76
N GLY A 293 -12.72 -1.01 8.08
CA GLY A 293 -11.81 -1.62 9.03
C GLY A 293 -11.24 -0.64 10.03
N HIS A 294 -10.73 -1.16 11.15
CA HIS A 294 -10.03 -0.33 12.12
C HIS A 294 -8.73 0.24 11.55
N GLU A 295 -8.11 -0.47 10.59
CA GLU A 295 -6.87 -0.07 9.93
C GLU A 295 -7.00 1.33 9.29
N TRP A 296 -8.18 1.63 8.72
CA TRP A 296 -8.48 2.93 8.12
C TRP A 296 -8.62 4.03 9.18
N ARG A 297 -9.32 3.75 10.28
CA ARG A 297 -9.48 4.70 11.39
C ARG A 297 -8.16 4.95 12.11
N ASP A 298 -7.39 3.88 12.36
CA ASP A 298 -6.06 3.97 12.96
C ASP A 298 -5.12 4.80 12.06
N GLY A 299 -5.17 4.57 10.73
CA GLY A 299 -4.39 5.32 9.74
C GLY A 299 -4.71 6.81 9.76
N LEU A 300 -6.01 7.16 9.72
CA LEU A 300 -6.44 8.56 9.81
C LEU A 300 -5.98 9.20 11.13
N ALA A 301 -6.21 8.55 12.26
CA ALA A 301 -5.82 9.06 13.57
C ALA A 301 -4.30 9.28 13.65
N ALA A 302 -3.50 8.31 13.20
CA ALA A 302 -2.04 8.40 13.24
C ALA A 302 -1.49 9.51 12.33
N VAL A 303 -2.16 9.84 11.22
CA VAL A 303 -1.79 11.01 10.40
C VAL A 303 -2.14 12.31 11.11
N LEU A 304 -3.34 12.41 11.68
CA LEU A 304 -3.78 13.62 12.36
C LEU A 304 -2.95 13.91 13.62
N ASP A 305 -2.51 12.89 14.33
CA ASP A 305 -1.65 13.00 15.51
C ASP A 305 -0.16 13.22 15.15
N GLY A 306 0.19 13.26 13.86
CA GLY A 306 1.59 13.39 13.39
C GLY A 306 2.45 12.16 13.66
N GLY A 307 1.84 11.02 13.98
CA GLY A 307 2.52 9.74 14.16
C GLY A 307 3.03 9.17 12.83
N LEU A 308 2.24 9.29 11.75
CA LEU A 308 2.61 8.94 10.39
C LEU A 308 3.04 10.18 9.60
N ASP A 309 4.29 10.24 9.20
CA ASP A 309 4.82 11.26 8.29
C ASP A 309 4.62 10.82 6.83
N MET A 310 3.48 11.23 6.26
CA MET A 310 3.16 10.91 4.86
C MET A 310 4.02 11.70 3.88
N ALA A 311 4.47 12.90 4.25
CA ALA A 311 5.30 13.73 3.38
C ALA A 311 6.68 13.10 3.14
N ALA A 312 7.30 12.50 4.16
CA ALA A 312 8.57 11.79 4.03
C ALA A 312 8.50 10.57 3.10
N MET A 313 7.30 10.01 2.89
CA MET A 313 7.08 8.89 1.97
C MET A 313 7.19 9.31 0.52
N ILE A 314 6.82 10.56 0.19
CA ILE A 314 6.69 11.03 -1.19
C ILE A 314 8.07 11.41 -1.72
N SER A 315 8.53 10.69 -2.75
CA SER A 315 9.78 10.98 -3.44
C SER A 315 9.59 11.87 -4.68
N HIS A 316 8.40 11.79 -5.32
CA HIS A 316 8.11 12.53 -6.54
C HIS A 316 6.67 13.03 -6.52
N ARG A 317 6.48 14.25 -7.00
CA ARG A 317 5.20 14.86 -7.31
C ARG A 317 5.21 15.24 -8.78
N ALA A 318 4.16 14.93 -9.49
CA ALA A 318 4.07 15.22 -10.92
C ALA A 318 2.61 15.46 -11.34
N PRO A 319 2.36 16.23 -12.39
CA PRO A 319 1.04 16.27 -13.01
C PRO A 319 0.71 14.90 -13.60
N LEU A 320 -0.57 14.54 -13.64
CA LEU A 320 -1.01 13.26 -14.21
C LEU A 320 -0.60 13.07 -15.69
N GLY A 321 -0.41 14.18 -16.43
CA GLY A 321 0.08 14.16 -17.80
C GLY A 321 1.43 13.47 -17.97
N ASP A 322 2.28 13.47 -16.95
CA ASP A 322 3.61 12.85 -16.96
C ASP A 322 3.58 11.35 -16.65
N ALA A 323 2.41 10.79 -16.28
CA ALA A 323 2.30 9.39 -15.91
C ALA A 323 2.88 8.42 -16.97
N PRO A 324 2.66 8.59 -18.28
CA PRO A 324 3.25 7.71 -19.30
C PRO A 324 4.78 7.65 -19.21
N ALA A 325 5.45 8.80 -19.17
CA ALA A 325 6.90 8.89 -19.13
C ALA A 325 7.48 8.34 -17.81
N ILE A 326 6.79 8.60 -16.69
CA ILE A 326 7.18 8.11 -15.35
C ILE A 326 7.07 6.59 -15.29
N PHE A 327 5.97 6.00 -15.78
CA PHE A 327 5.79 4.55 -15.80
C PHE A 327 6.80 3.84 -16.70
N GLU A 328 7.13 4.43 -17.85
CA GLU A 328 8.20 3.95 -18.73
C GLU A 328 9.55 3.96 -18.01
N ALA A 329 9.92 5.10 -17.39
CA ALA A 329 11.18 5.24 -16.67
C ALA A 329 11.31 4.24 -15.50
N ILE A 330 10.20 3.94 -14.81
CA ILE A 330 10.16 2.90 -13.76
C ILE A 330 10.32 1.51 -14.38
N GLY A 331 9.59 1.22 -15.44
CA GLY A 331 9.64 -0.08 -16.14
C GLY A 331 11.04 -0.41 -16.64
N GLU A 332 11.79 0.60 -17.08
CA GLU A 332 13.18 0.51 -17.51
C GLU A 332 14.21 0.67 -16.37
N ARG A 333 13.74 0.79 -15.12
CA ARG A 333 14.58 0.98 -13.91
C ARG A 333 15.48 2.22 -13.95
N ARG A 334 15.06 3.25 -14.69
CA ARG A 334 15.77 4.56 -14.78
C ARG A 334 15.35 5.56 -13.69
N LEU A 335 14.24 5.30 -13.00
CA LEU A 335 13.72 6.16 -11.94
C LEU A 335 13.71 5.41 -10.61
N ALA A 336 14.58 5.79 -9.69
CA ALA A 336 14.50 5.35 -8.30
C ALA A 336 13.40 6.13 -7.58
N HIS A 337 12.47 5.42 -6.94
CA HIS A 337 11.31 6.05 -6.27
C HIS A 337 10.91 5.30 -5.00
N ARG A 338 10.20 5.99 -4.11
CA ARG A 338 9.48 5.43 -2.97
C ARG A 338 7.98 5.50 -3.23
N LYS A 339 7.43 6.70 -3.15
CA LYS A 339 6.04 6.98 -3.49
C LYS A 339 5.98 8.15 -4.48
N ILE A 340 5.27 7.95 -5.56
CA ILE A 340 4.99 8.97 -6.58
C ILE A 340 3.54 9.36 -6.40
N VAL A 341 3.26 10.66 -6.35
CA VAL A 341 1.90 11.20 -6.28
C VAL A 341 1.65 12.05 -7.51
N PHE A 342 0.57 11.74 -8.21
CA PHE A 342 0.07 12.54 -9.32
C PHE A 342 -0.96 13.55 -8.83
N ASP A 343 -0.88 14.77 -9.37
CA ASP A 343 -1.95 15.78 -9.33
C ASP A 343 -2.75 15.68 -10.64
N PRO A 344 -4.01 15.21 -10.59
CA PRO A 344 -4.87 15.16 -11.76
C PRO A 344 -5.64 16.45 -12.02
N SER A 345 -5.41 17.51 -11.25
CA SER A 345 -6.18 18.77 -11.36
C SER A 345 -6.07 19.37 -12.76
N PRO A 346 -7.15 19.90 -13.34
CA PRO A 346 -7.11 20.61 -14.62
C PRO A 346 -6.10 21.74 -14.59
N GLY A 347 -5.15 21.77 -15.53
CA GLY A 347 -4.12 22.82 -15.63
C GLY A 347 -2.82 22.55 -14.89
N SER A 348 -2.68 21.42 -14.19
CA SER A 348 -1.41 21.04 -13.55
C SER A 348 -0.31 20.64 -14.56
N ALA A 349 -0.66 20.42 -15.82
CA ALA A 349 0.29 20.05 -16.88
C ALA A 349 1.06 21.23 -17.49
N ASP A 350 0.67 22.50 -17.21
CA ASP A 350 1.23 23.71 -17.80
C ASP A 350 2.03 24.57 -16.79
N ALA A 351 2.35 24.07 -15.60
CA ALA A 351 3.04 24.79 -14.53
C ALA A 351 4.52 24.36 -14.37
#